data_3841ddd3e2af578e07f93628b3fb65e7
#
_entry.id   3841ddd3e2af578e07f93628b3fb65e7
#
_cell.length_a   1.000
_cell.length_b   1.000
_cell.length_c   1.000
_cell.angle_alpha   90.00
_cell.angle_beta   90.00
_cell.angle_gamma   90.00
#
_symmetry.space_group_name_H-M   'P 1'
#
loop_
_entity.id
_entity.type
_entity.pdbx_description
1 polymer ?
#
loop_
_entity_poly.entity_id
_entity_poly.type
_entity_poly.pdbx_seq_one_letter_code
_entity_poly.pdbx_strand_id
1 'polypeptide(L)'
;LKVVGLKRLGKLEQHLVNKYQQIEFQFYAQAADIPEEERQNIDILIGYDGHVDQSFLESCPNLKWIAWYATGVNSLPLNYVLQRGIQLTNTRGVQAKQLAEYIVTFILDDYKNMRKSYYNQRHHIYDSTITGKRVSGSTILFLGTGAIAQAAAQLLRPFNPEIIGINRSNSLVDYFDDIYVITELYNVINKADIIINTLPETEETYHLLKRKHFEYMKDNALFINVGRGTIIKENDLLEVMENNLIRHAYLDVFEHEPLSADHPLYDLDNVTITAHITGNDYNNKIDATKIFERNLDHFLNNGKLIENTVNAKNGY
;
A
#
# COMPACT_ATOMS: atom_id res chain seq x y z
N LEU A 1 30.28 9.21 -10.25
CA LEU A 1 29.04 8.48 -9.97
C LEU A 1 27.92 9.07 -10.81
N LYS A 2 27.21 8.23 -11.59
CA LYS A 2 26.08 8.66 -12.42
C LYS A 2 24.76 8.15 -11.83
N VAL A 3 23.84 9.07 -11.59
CA VAL A 3 22.49 8.80 -11.07
C VAL A 3 21.47 9.13 -12.13
N VAL A 4 20.62 8.17 -12.47
CA VAL A 4 19.53 8.38 -13.43
C VAL A 4 18.19 8.33 -12.71
N GLY A 5 17.39 9.39 -12.91
CA GLY A 5 16.05 9.51 -12.36
C GLY A 5 14.97 9.20 -13.40
N LEU A 6 13.93 8.47 -12.98
CA LEU A 6 12.75 8.11 -13.76
C LEU A 6 11.50 8.83 -13.29
N LYS A 7 10.51 9.00 -14.19
CA LYS A 7 9.21 9.67 -13.94
C LYS A 7 9.31 11.12 -13.49
N ARG A 8 10.26 11.86 -14.00
CA ARG A 8 10.41 13.30 -13.72
C ARG A 8 10.07 13.69 -12.27
N LEU A 9 11.07 14.14 -11.53
CA LEU A 9 10.92 14.54 -10.13
C LEU A 9 10.56 16.02 -9.96
N GLY A 10 10.47 16.77 -11.06
CA GLY A 10 10.11 18.19 -11.04
C GLY A 10 11.16 19.05 -10.34
N LYS A 11 10.73 19.89 -9.39
CA LYS A 11 11.65 20.77 -8.63
C LYS A 11 12.73 20.01 -7.84
N LEU A 12 12.50 18.74 -7.53
CA LEU A 12 13.47 17.90 -6.80
C LEU A 12 14.70 17.56 -7.67
N GLU A 13 14.57 17.58 -9.02
CA GLU A 13 15.70 17.37 -9.93
C GLU A 13 16.77 18.44 -9.70
N GLN A 14 16.37 19.72 -9.71
CA GLN A 14 17.30 20.84 -9.48
C GLN A 14 17.83 20.83 -8.04
N HIS A 15 17.00 20.43 -7.06
CA HIS A 15 17.43 20.29 -5.67
C HIS A 15 18.58 19.27 -5.54
N LEU A 16 18.44 18.07 -6.14
CA LEU A 16 19.46 17.02 -6.12
C LEU A 16 20.76 17.46 -6.82
N VAL A 17 20.64 18.06 -8.00
CA VAL A 17 21.81 18.59 -8.75
C VAL A 17 22.56 19.65 -7.93
N ASN A 18 21.83 20.57 -7.30
CA ASN A 18 22.48 21.63 -6.51
C ASN A 18 23.15 21.10 -5.23
N LYS A 19 22.51 20.12 -4.58
CA LYS A 19 23.01 19.55 -3.32
C LYS A 19 24.23 18.65 -3.53
N TYR A 20 24.26 17.88 -4.62
CA TYR A 20 25.30 16.87 -4.88
C TYR A 20 26.10 17.20 -6.15
N GLN A 21 26.81 18.33 -6.17
CA GLN A 21 27.55 18.84 -7.33
C GLN A 21 28.63 17.89 -7.87
N GLN A 22 29.07 16.93 -7.06
CA GLN A 22 30.05 15.91 -7.43
C GLN A 22 29.43 14.69 -8.15
N ILE A 23 28.11 14.65 -8.29
CA ILE A 23 27.36 13.55 -8.91
C ILE A 23 26.76 14.03 -10.22
N GLU A 24 26.87 13.21 -11.26
CA GLU A 24 26.19 13.41 -12.51
C GLU A 24 24.74 12.93 -12.41
N PHE A 25 23.77 13.83 -12.47
CA PHE A 25 22.35 13.50 -12.50
C PHE A 25 21.78 13.68 -13.91
N GLN A 26 21.00 12.71 -14.36
CA GLN A 26 20.17 12.80 -15.57
C GLN A 26 18.75 12.32 -15.25
N PHE A 27 17.74 12.91 -15.88
CA PHE A 27 16.34 12.62 -15.60
C PHE A 27 15.57 12.38 -16.88
N TYR A 28 14.86 11.25 -16.92
CA TYR A 28 14.04 10.81 -18.06
C TYR A 28 12.58 10.60 -17.63
N ALA A 29 11.66 10.69 -18.59
CA ALA A 29 10.25 10.41 -18.30
C ALA A 29 10.02 8.94 -18.01
N GLN A 30 10.72 8.05 -18.71
CA GLN A 30 10.63 6.60 -18.57
C GLN A 30 11.96 5.91 -18.91
N ALA A 31 12.12 4.66 -18.51
CA ALA A 31 13.34 3.88 -18.76
C ALA A 31 13.64 3.70 -20.26
N ALA A 32 12.61 3.61 -21.09
CA ALA A 32 12.75 3.48 -22.54
C ALA A 32 13.39 4.71 -23.21
N ASP A 33 13.28 5.91 -22.60
CA ASP A 33 13.86 7.14 -23.13
C ASP A 33 15.37 7.26 -22.90
N ILE A 34 15.96 6.36 -22.11
CA ILE A 34 17.40 6.39 -21.80
C ILE A 34 18.16 5.83 -23.01
N PRO A 35 19.07 6.60 -23.64
CA PRO A 35 19.91 6.11 -24.74
C PRO A 35 20.71 4.87 -24.32
N GLU A 36 20.83 3.89 -25.21
CA GLU A 36 21.48 2.62 -24.90
C GLU A 36 22.96 2.80 -24.49
N GLU A 37 23.64 3.73 -25.15
CA GLU A 37 25.03 4.09 -24.84
C GLU A 37 25.19 4.71 -23.44
N GLU A 38 24.14 5.29 -22.87
CA GLU A 38 24.18 5.88 -21.53
C GLU A 38 23.91 4.86 -20.43
N ARG A 39 23.14 3.80 -20.74
CA ARG A 39 22.76 2.75 -19.77
C ARG A 39 23.98 2.07 -19.16
N GLN A 40 25.07 1.92 -19.94
CA GLN A 40 26.30 1.31 -19.48
C GLN A 40 26.98 2.08 -18.34
N ASN A 41 26.70 3.37 -18.20
CA ASN A 41 27.34 4.24 -17.21
C ASN A 41 26.48 4.51 -15.97
N ILE A 42 25.32 3.90 -15.85
CA ILE A 42 24.40 4.11 -14.70
C ILE A 42 24.93 3.38 -13.47
N ASP A 43 25.23 4.12 -12.41
CA ASP A 43 25.58 3.55 -11.10
C ASP A 43 24.37 3.39 -10.20
N ILE A 44 23.42 4.38 -10.23
CA ILE A 44 22.23 4.40 -9.37
C ILE A 44 21.02 4.77 -10.22
N LEU A 45 19.93 4.02 -10.04
CA LEU A 45 18.63 4.30 -10.64
C LEU A 45 17.66 4.76 -9.55
N ILE A 46 17.00 5.91 -9.72
CA ILE A 46 15.99 6.42 -8.79
C ILE A 46 14.65 6.63 -9.48
N GLY A 47 13.56 6.31 -8.80
CA GLY A 47 12.20 6.49 -9.31
C GLY A 47 11.44 5.18 -9.44
N TYR A 48 10.38 5.22 -10.21
CA TYR A 48 9.51 4.08 -10.50
C TYR A 48 9.14 4.06 -11.99
N ASP A 49 9.33 2.91 -12.64
CA ASP A 49 8.85 2.69 -14.00
C ASP A 49 8.63 1.19 -14.26
N GLY A 50 7.45 0.82 -14.77
CA GLY A 50 7.13 -0.58 -15.08
C GLY A 50 7.96 -1.21 -16.20
N HIS A 51 8.74 -0.41 -16.97
CA HIS A 51 9.65 -0.89 -18.01
C HIS A 51 11.07 -1.21 -17.49
N VAL A 52 11.30 -1.15 -16.18
CA VAL A 52 12.55 -1.62 -15.57
C VAL A 52 12.48 -3.14 -15.41
N ASP A 53 12.55 -3.82 -16.52
CA ASP A 53 12.56 -5.29 -16.62
C ASP A 53 14.01 -5.85 -16.62
N GLN A 54 14.13 -7.17 -16.76
CA GLN A 54 15.44 -7.82 -16.78
C GLN A 54 16.29 -7.35 -17.97
N SER A 55 15.71 -7.19 -19.15
CA SER A 55 16.43 -6.75 -20.36
C SER A 55 16.99 -5.33 -20.17
N PHE A 56 16.22 -4.43 -19.56
CA PHE A 56 16.73 -3.12 -19.18
C PHE A 56 17.90 -3.21 -18.21
N LEU A 57 17.80 -4.02 -17.15
CA LEU A 57 18.87 -4.18 -16.16
C LEU A 57 20.12 -4.85 -16.74
N GLU A 58 19.97 -5.73 -17.72
CA GLU A 58 21.11 -6.31 -18.47
C GLU A 58 21.88 -5.26 -19.25
N SER A 59 21.19 -4.25 -19.78
CA SER A 59 21.85 -3.11 -20.46
C SER A 59 22.56 -2.13 -19.53
N CYS A 60 22.42 -2.30 -18.18
CA CYS A 60 23.01 -1.46 -17.15
C CYS A 60 24.08 -2.23 -16.34
N PRO A 61 25.24 -2.60 -16.93
CA PRO A 61 26.24 -3.48 -16.28
C PRO A 61 26.87 -2.90 -15.02
N ASN A 62 26.93 -1.59 -14.89
CA ASN A 62 27.55 -0.89 -13.76
C ASN A 62 26.56 -0.52 -12.64
N LEU A 63 25.28 -0.87 -12.78
CA LEU A 63 24.24 -0.54 -11.81
C LEU A 63 24.51 -1.22 -10.45
N LYS A 64 24.59 -0.41 -9.39
CA LYS A 64 24.92 -0.83 -8.03
C LYS A 64 23.72 -0.73 -7.08
N TRP A 65 22.82 0.25 -7.32
CA TRP A 65 21.69 0.51 -6.43
C TRP A 65 20.47 1.00 -7.21
N ILE A 66 19.30 0.44 -6.87
CA ILE A 66 17.99 0.89 -7.30
C ILE A 66 17.28 1.49 -6.09
N ALA A 67 17.03 2.81 -6.11
CA ALA A 67 16.16 3.49 -5.15
C ALA A 67 14.75 3.56 -5.73
N TRP A 68 13.92 2.57 -5.39
CA TRP A 68 12.61 2.39 -6.00
C TRP A 68 11.55 3.25 -5.31
N TYR A 69 10.94 4.17 -6.04
CA TYR A 69 9.96 5.12 -5.52
C TYR A 69 8.53 4.52 -5.48
N ALA A 70 8.44 3.29 -5.03
CA ALA A 70 7.20 2.61 -4.67
C ALA A 70 7.44 1.72 -3.45
N THR A 71 6.39 1.38 -2.71
CA THR A 71 6.50 0.45 -1.57
C THR A 71 6.63 -0.99 -2.06
N GLY A 72 5.81 -1.39 -3.04
CA GLY A 72 5.89 -2.71 -3.65
C GLY A 72 7.03 -2.77 -4.69
N VAL A 73 7.74 -3.90 -4.72
CA VAL A 73 8.86 -4.16 -5.64
C VAL A 73 8.59 -5.31 -6.60
N ASN A 74 7.35 -5.81 -6.64
CA ASN A 74 6.95 -7.00 -7.40
C ASN A 74 7.10 -6.83 -8.93
N SER A 75 7.12 -5.58 -9.42
CA SER A 75 7.37 -5.28 -10.84
C SER A 75 8.84 -5.40 -11.25
N LEU A 76 9.76 -5.50 -10.29
CA LEU A 76 11.19 -5.67 -10.58
C LEU A 76 11.56 -7.15 -10.71
N PRO A 77 12.52 -7.51 -11.57
CA PRO A 77 13.04 -8.87 -11.70
C PRO A 77 13.96 -9.21 -10.51
N LEU A 78 13.35 -9.46 -9.34
CA LEU A 78 14.06 -9.58 -8.05
C LEU A 78 15.15 -10.66 -8.05
N ASN A 79 14.93 -11.80 -8.74
CA ASN A 79 15.93 -12.85 -8.88
C ASN A 79 17.20 -12.35 -9.59
N TYR A 80 17.01 -11.55 -10.62
CA TYR A 80 18.13 -10.95 -11.36
C TYR A 80 18.85 -9.88 -10.52
N VAL A 81 18.10 -9.03 -9.83
CA VAL A 81 18.63 -8.03 -8.88
C VAL A 81 19.50 -8.71 -7.83
N LEU A 82 19.02 -9.81 -7.25
CA LEU A 82 19.76 -10.60 -6.26
C LEU A 82 21.04 -11.23 -6.86
N GLN A 83 20.94 -11.88 -8.03
CA GLN A 83 22.08 -12.52 -8.70
C GLN A 83 23.19 -11.52 -9.03
N ARG A 84 22.83 -10.30 -9.43
CA ARG A 84 23.76 -9.21 -9.75
C ARG A 84 24.34 -8.54 -8.51
N GLY A 85 23.78 -8.79 -7.31
CA GLY A 85 24.15 -8.08 -6.09
C GLY A 85 23.80 -6.59 -6.10
N ILE A 86 22.79 -6.19 -6.90
CA ILE A 86 22.28 -4.83 -6.93
C ILE A 86 21.57 -4.54 -5.61
N GLN A 87 21.97 -3.49 -4.91
CA GLN A 87 21.27 -3.05 -3.69
C GLN A 87 19.91 -2.46 -4.08
N LEU A 88 18.90 -2.70 -3.26
CA LEU A 88 17.54 -2.22 -3.51
C LEU A 88 16.97 -1.54 -2.26
N THR A 89 16.46 -0.34 -2.43
CA THR A 89 15.63 0.34 -1.41
C THR A 89 14.26 0.67 -1.98
N ASN A 90 13.26 0.76 -1.10
CA ASN A 90 11.91 1.15 -1.45
C ASN A 90 11.42 2.34 -0.62
N THR A 91 10.17 2.77 -0.83
CA THR A 91 9.55 3.87 -0.08
C THR A 91 8.62 3.39 1.02
N ARG A 92 8.93 2.26 1.66
CA ARG A 92 8.14 1.75 2.80
C ARG A 92 7.96 2.83 3.86
N GLY A 93 6.72 3.05 4.28
CA GLY A 93 6.35 4.06 5.29
C GLY A 93 5.99 5.43 4.74
N VAL A 94 6.42 5.80 3.52
CA VAL A 94 6.09 7.10 2.91
C VAL A 94 4.58 7.29 2.80
N GLN A 95 3.87 6.28 2.34
CA GLN A 95 2.43 6.34 2.11
C GLN A 95 1.60 6.05 3.36
N ALA A 96 2.24 5.66 4.48
CA ALA A 96 1.51 5.14 5.65
C ALA A 96 0.52 6.14 6.23
N LYS A 97 0.88 7.42 6.30
CA LYS A 97 0.00 8.48 6.83
C LYS A 97 -1.23 8.70 5.95
N GLN A 98 -1.01 8.78 4.64
CA GLN A 98 -2.07 8.99 3.67
C GLN A 98 -3.08 7.82 3.68
N LEU A 99 -2.57 6.57 3.65
CA LEU A 99 -3.44 5.39 3.77
C LEU A 99 -4.19 5.35 5.10
N ALA A 100 -3.55 5.75 6.20
CA ALA A 100 -4.18 5.82 7.51
C ALA A 100 -5.36 6.81 7.52
N GLU A 101 -5.21 7.98 6.89
CA GLU A 101 -6.28 8.97 6.75
C GLU A 101 -7.45 8.44 5.89
N TYR A 102 -7.17 7.70 4.81
CA TYR A 102 -8.21 7.02 4.03
C TYR A 102 -8.94 5.96 4.85
N ILE A 103 -8.24 5.14 5.62
CA ILE A 103 -8.85 4.14 6.50
C ILE A 103 -9.83 4.81 7.47
N VAL A 104 -9.40 5.89 8.14
CA VAL A 104 -10.28 6.66 9.04
C VAL A 104 -11.46 7.25 8.29
N THR A 105 -11.21 7.79 7.09
CA THR A 105 -12.27 8.34 6.23
C THR A 105 -13.32 7.28 5.88
N PHE A 106 -12.92 6.09 5.46
CA PHE A 106 -13.83 5.00 5.12
C PHE A 106 -14.68 4.55 6.31
N ILE A 107 -14.05 4.43 7.50
CA ILE A 107 -14.77 4.11 8.74
C ILE A 107 -15.81 5.18 9.05
N LEU A 108 -15.44 6.46 8.97
CA LEU A 108 -16.34 7.56 9.29
C LEU A 108 -17.42 7.75 8.23
N ASP A 109 -17.10 7.61 6.95
CA ASP A 109 -18.09 7.65 5.85
C ASP A 109 -19.18 6.62 6.06
N ASP A 110 -18.80 5.38 6.34
CA ASP A 110 -19.71 4.28 6.60
C ASP A 110 -20.50 4.48 7.90
N TYR A 111 -19.82 4.73 9.02
CA TYR A 111 -20.45 4.85 10.34
C TYR A 111 -21.35 6.07 10.49
N LYS A 112 -21.15 7.12 9.69
CA LYS A 112 -21.98 8.34 9.67
C LYS A 112 -23.00 8.34 8.54
N ASN A 113 -23.12 7.25 7.76
CA ASN A 113 -24.02 7.14 6.62
C ASN A 113 -23.87 8.30 5.61
N MET A 114 -22.62 8.75 5.36
CA MET A 114 -22.36 9.91 4.51
C MET A 114 -22.82 9.66 3.06
N ARG A 115 -22.64 8.44 2.52
CA ARG A 115 -23.12 8.07 1.18
C ARG A 115 -24.62 8.22 1.05
N LYS A 116 -25.39 7.78 2.06
CA LYS A 116 -26.83 7.98 2.10
C LYS A 116 -27.20 9.47 2.11
N SER A 117 -26.45 10.27 2.86
CA SER A 117 -26.63 11.73 2.89
C SER A 117 -26.33 12.38 1.55
N TYR A 118 -25.26 11.98 0.84
CA TYR A 118 -24.98 12.47 -0.51
C TYR A 118 -26.03 12.04 -1.52
N TYR A 119 -26.50 10.80 -1.45
CA TYR A 119 -27.60 10.34 -2.28
C TYR A 119 -28.86 11.18 -2.04
N ASN A 120 -29.27 11.38 -0.79
CA ASN A 120 -30.42 12.17 -0.40
C ASN A 120 -30.31 13.63 -0.89
N GLN A 121 -29.14 14.25 -0.73
CA GLN A 121 -28.89 15.60 -1.24
C GLN A 121 -29.15 15.69 -2.75
N ARG A 122 -28.64 14.73 -3.54
CA ARG A 122 -28.82 14.70 -5.00
C ARG A 122 -30.28 14.50 -5.42
N HIS A 123 -31.06 13.83 -4.58
CA HIS A 123 -32.48 13.53 -4.84
C HIS A 123 -33.43 14.48 -4.12
N HIS A 124 -32.92 15.57 -3.51
CA HIS A 124 -33.69 16.57 -2.78
C HIS A 124 -34.52 15.97 -1.62
N ILE A 125 -33.99 14.95 -0.96
CA ILE A 125 -34.58 14.27 0.20
C ILE A 125 -34.00 14.84 1.47
N TYR A 126 -34.84 15.42 2.36
CA TYR A 126 -34.46 15.83 3.69
C TYR A 126 -34.90 14.74 4.69
N ASP A 127 -33.97 13.84 5.05
CA ASP A 127 -34.21 12.72 5.96
C ASP A 127 -33.47 12.92 7.29
N SER A 128 -34.19 13.38 8.30
CA SER A 128 -33.68 13.58 9.65
C SER A 128 -33.62 12.31 10.50
N THR A 129 -34.05 11.16 9.96
CA THR A 129 -34.10 9.88 10.69
C THR A 129 -32.82 9.08 10.56
N ILE A 130 -31.89 9.49 9.69
CA ILE A 130 -30.59 8.82 9.51
C ILE A 130 -29.80 8.87 10.82
N THR A 131 -29.43 7.70 11.33
CA THR A 131 -28.62 7.55 12.54
C THR A 131 -27.27 6.94 12.21
N GLY A 132 -26.20 7.54 12.74
CA GLY A 132 -24.84 7.00 12.62
C GLY A 132 -24.43 6.12 13.80
N LYS A 133 -23.41 5.30 13.61
CA LYS A 133 -22.73 4.53 14.66
C LYS A 133 -21.58 5.32 15.25
N ARG A 134 -21.15 4.98 16.47
CA ARG A 134 -19.91 5.46 17.06
C ARG A 134 -18.80 4.46 16.80
N VAL A 135 -17.56 4.95 16.61
CA VAL A 135 -16.37 4.09 16.56
C VAL A 135 -16.00 3.60 17.97
N SER A 136 -16.31 4.40 18.99
CA SER A 136 -16.10 4.00 20.39
C SER A 136 -16.84 2.72 20.73
N GLY A 137 -16.11 1.77 21.32
CA GLY A 137 -16.63 0.44 21.67
C GLY A 137 -16.69 -0.55 20.52
N SER A 138 -16.24 -0.19 19.31
CA SER A 138 -16.05 -1.16 18.22
C SER A 138 -14.76 -1.92 18.42
N THR A 139 -14.72 -3.17 17.94
CA THR A 139 -13.49 -3.96 17.79
C THR A 139 -12.99 -3.83 16.35
N ILE A 140 -11.76 -3.37 16.15
CA ILE A 140 -11.10 -3.19 14.85
C ILE A 140 -9.98 -4.21 14.73
N LEU A 141 -10.08 -5.08 13.72
CA LEU A 141 -9.06 -6.08 13.40
C LEU A 141 -8.22 -5.63 12.20
N PHE A 142 -6.92 -5.51 12.39
CA PHE A 142 -5.98 -5.31 11.29
C PHE A 142 -5.35 -6.63 10.87
N LEU A 143 -5.45 -6.96 9.60
CA LEU A 143 -4.64 -7.99 8.96
C LEU A 143 -3.33 -7.34 8.52
N GLY A 144 -2.25 -7.64 9.27
CA GLY A 144 -0.97 -6.95 9.22
C GLY A 144 -0.88 -5.78 10.22
N THR A 145 0.27 -5.67 10.89
CA THR A 145 0.56 -4.62 11.89
C THR A 145 1.77 -3.77 11.49
N GLY A 146 1.94 -3.56 10.19
CA GLY A 146 3.01 -2.76 9.61
C GLY A 146 2.78 -1.24 9.78
N ALA A 147 3.59 -0.44 9.10
CA ALA A 147 3.57 1.02 9.21
C ALA A 147 2.18 1.64 8.94
N ILE A 148 1.44 1.12 7.95
CA ILE A 148 0.08 1.59 7.62
C ILE A 148 -0.88 1.33 8.79
N ALA A 149 -0.89 0.09 9.29
CA ALA A 149 -1.77 -0.31 10.38
C ALA A 149 -1.47 0.47 11.66
N GLN A 150 -0.18 0.67 12.01
CA GLN A 150 0.21 1.46 13.18
C GLN A 150 -0.19 2.93 13.04
N ALA A 151 0.01 3.54 11.87
CA ALA A 151 -0.43 4.91 11.62
C ALA A 151 -1.96 5.05 11.71
N ALA A 152 -2.72 4.10 11.15
CA ALA A 152 -4.18 4.10 11.26
C ALA A 152 -4.65 3.86 12.71
N ALA A 153 -4.03 2.91 13.42
CA ALA A 153 -4.31 2.65 14.82
C ALA A 153 -4.07 3.90 15.68
N GLN A 154 -2.97 4.61 15.46
CA GLN A 154 -2.68 5.88 16.14
C GLN A 154 -3.78 6.92 15.93
N LEU A 155 -4.27 7.09 14.69
CA LEU A 155 -5.35 8.03 14.38
C LEU A 155 -6.71 7.59 14.95
N LEU A 156 -6.92 6.28 15.15
CA LEU A 156 -8.17 5.73 15.67
C LEU A 156 -8.25 5.74 17.20
N ARG A 157 -7.11 5.76 17.91
CA ARG A 157 -7.08 5.76 19.39
C ARG A 157 -7.96 6.83 20.06
N PRO A 158 -8.03 8.09 19.58
CA PRO A 158 -8.92 9.10 20.17
C PRO A 158 -10.41 8.73 20.15
N PHE A 159 -10.84 7.81 19.27
CA PHE A 159 -12.20 7.31 19.22
C PHE A 159 -12.47 6.19 20.24
N ASN A 160 -11.44 5.69 20.92
CA ASN A 160 -11.52 4.64 21.93
C ASN A 160 -12.14 3.30 21.45
N PRO A 161 -11.72 2.73 20.29
CA PRO A 161 -12.02 1.35 19.91
C PRO A 161 -11.09 0.37 20.64
N GLU A 162 -11.45 -0.91 20.65
CA GLU A 162 -10.51 -2.02 20.82
C GLU A 162 -9.80 -2.27 19.48
N ILE A 163 -8.45 -2.26 19.45
CA ILE A 163 -7.67 -2.48 18.25
C ILE A 163 -6.83 -3.74 18.41
N ILE A 164 -7.12 -4.74 17.58
CA ILE A 164 -6.41 -6.01 17.57
C ILE A 164 -5.75 -6.22 16.20
N GLY A 165 -4.66 -6.98 16.17
CA GLY A 165 -3.89 -7.18 14.95
C GLY A 165 -3.47 -8.62 14.74
N ILE A 166 -3.18 -8.94 13.48
CA ILE A 166 -2.55 -10.21 13.08
C ILE A 166 -1.16 -9.92 12.54
N ASN A 167 -0.14 -10.56 13.09
CA ASN A 167 1.20 -10.56 12.53
C ASN A 167 1.89 -11.93 12.64
N ARG A 168 3.08 -12.07 12.07
CA ARG A 168 3.83 -13.34 12.08
C ARG A 168 4.49 -13.64 13.41
N SER A 169 4.94 -12.60 14.13
CA SER A 169 5.79 -12.73 15.31
C SER A 169 5.02 -12.84 16.61
N ASN A 170 3.70 -12.67 16.59
CA ASN A 170 2.86 -12.54 17.77
C ASN A 170 3.36 -11.45 18.75
N SER A 171 4.08 -10.47 18.23
CA SER A 171 4.68 -9.41 19.05
C SER A 171 3.76 -8.22 19.09
N LEU A 172 3.47 -7.73 20.31
CA LEU A 172 2.71 -6.49 20.50
C LEU A 172 3.43 -5.32 19.84
N VAL A 173 2.68 -4.46 19.20
CA VAL A 173 3.16 -3.23 18.57
C VAL A 173 2.37 -2.04 19.09
N ASP A 174 2.92 -0.85 18.90
CA ASP A 174 2.31 0.38 19.38
C ASP A 174 0.87 0.56 18.85
N TYR A 175 0.01 1.07 19.71
CA TYR A 175 -1.41 1.38 19.43
C TYR A 175 -2.34 0.15 19.29
N PHE A 176 -1.87 -1.07 19.53
CA PHE A 176 -2.69 -2.27 19.54
C PHE A 176 -2.93 -2.75 20.98
N ASP A 177 -4.13 -3.29 21.24
CA ASP A 177 -4.48 -3.87 22.53
C ASP A 177 -4.04 -5.32 22.61
N ASP A 178 -4.24 -6.09 21.51
CA ASP A 178 -3.84 -7.48 21.40
C ASP A 178 -3.32 -7.81 19.99
N ILE A 179 -2.43 -8.82 19.91
CA ILE A 179 -1.89 -9.36 18.67
C ILE A 179 -2.09 -10.88 18.65
N TYR A 180 -2.43 -11.39 17.47
CA TYR A 180 -2.64 -12.81 17.20
C TYR A 180 -1.81 -13.25 15.99
N VAL A 181 -1.58 -14.56 15.86
CA VAL A 181 -0.99 -15.15 14.64
C VAL A 181 -2.08 -15.54 13.65
N ILE A 182 -1.69 -15.72 12.39
CA ILE A 182 -2.65 -16.00 11.30
C ILE A 182 -3.47 -17.27 11.52
N THR A 183 -2.91 -18.27 12.21
CA THR A 183 -3.62 -19.51 12.55
C THR A 183 -4.79 -19.31 13.51
N GLU A 184 -4.83 -18.16 14.20
CA GLU A 184 -5.90 -17.79 15.13
C GLU A 184 -6.98 -16.91 14.47
N LEU A 185 -6.85 -16.62 13.16
CA LEU A 185 -7.76 -15.72 12.45
C LEU A 185 -9.24 -16.05 12.68
N TYR A 186 -9.62 -17.32 12.63
CA TYR A 186 -11.00 -17.74 12.87
C TYR A 186 -11.51 -17.44 14.28
N ASN A 187 -10.62 -17.39 15.28
CA ASN A 187 -10.96 -17.14 16.67
C ASN A 187 -11.17 -15.65 16.98
N VAL A 188 -10.69 -14.77 16.09
CA VAL A 188 -10.72 -13.32 16.33
C VAL A 188 -11.57 -12.56 15.31
N ILE A 189 -11.72 -13.08 14.08
CA ILE A 189 -12.43 -12.40 13.00
C ILE A 189 -13.92 -12.20 13.33
N ASN A 190 -14.52 -13.12 14.09
CA ASN A 190 -15.92 -13.07 14.54
C ASN A 190 -16.17 -12.02 15.63
N LYS A 191 -15.12 -11.48 16.25
CA LYS A 191 -15.23 -10.41 17.26
C LYS A 191 -15.23 -9.02 16.62
N ALA A 192 -14.64 -8.90 15.44
CA ALA A 192 -14.41 -7.62 14.79
C ALA A 192 -15.68 -7.02 14.19
N ASP A 193 -15.87 -5.71 14.42
CA ASP A 193 -16.88 -4.89 13.74
C ASP A 193 -16.31 -4.30 12.45
N ILE A 194 -14.98 -4.11 12.40
CA ILE A 194 -14.26 -3.57 11.26
C ILE A 194 -13.03 -4.43 11.04
N ILE A 195 -12.85 -4.93 9.82
CA ILE A 195 -11.70 -5.71 9.39
C ILE A 195 -10.94 -4.93 8.32
N ILE A 196 -9.64 -4.68 8.54
CA ILE A 196 -8.81 -3.85 7.67
C ILE A 196 -7.64 -4.67 7.18
N ASN A 197 -7.56 -4.89 5.86
CA ASN A 197 -6.41 -5.53 5.24
C ASN A 197 -5.34 -4.50 4.87
N THR A 198 -4.13 -4.69 5.43
CA THR A 198 -2.91 -3.94 5.11
C THR A 198 -1.74 -4.85 4.75
N LEU A 199 -2.00 -6.15 4.52
CA LEU A 199 -0.99 -7.13 4.17
C LEU A 199 -0.39 -6.86 2.79
N PRO A 200 0.92 -7.08 2.62
CA PRO A 200 1.53 -7.12 1.30
C PRO A 200 1.14 -8.42 0.58
N GLU A 201 1.35 -8.47 -0.73
CA GLU A 201 1.27 -9.69 -1.49
C GLU A 201 2.54 -10.53 -1.29
N THR A 202 2.36 -11.77 -0.86
CA THR A 202 3.38 -12.80 -0.72
C THR A 202 2.75 -14.16 -1.03
N GLU A 203 3.53 -15.21 -1.19
CA GLU A 203 3.00 -16.56 -1.34
C GLU A 203 2.04 -16.96 -0.19
N GLU A 204 2.32 -16.52 1.03
CA GLU A 204 1.51 -16.82 2.22
C GLU A 204 0.22 -16.00 2.30
N THR A 205 0.18 -14.81 1.72
CA THR A 205 -0.98 -13.91 1.76
C THR A 205 -1.85 -14.01 0.51
N TYR A 206 -1.34 -14.63 -0.55
CA TYR A 206 -2.09 -14.85 -1.78
C TYR A 206 -3.30 -15.74 -1.53
N HIS A 207 -4.50 -15.24 -1.80
CA HIS A 207 -5.78 -15.88 -1.53
C HIS A 207 -5.91 -16.41 -0.07
N LEU A 208 -5.34 -15.66 0.89
CA LEU A 208 -5.42 -15.97 2.31
C LEU A 208 -6.86 -15.96 2.81
N LEU A 209 -7.61 -14.91 2.46
CA LEU A 209 -9.04 -14.83 2.76
C LEU A 209 -9.83 -15.64 1.73
N LYS A 210 -10.79 -16.39 2.24
CA LYS A 210 -11.72 -17.19 1.47
C LYS A 210 -13.13 -16.84 1.91
N ARG A 211 -14.14 -17.12 1.09
CA ARG A 211 -15.54 -16.95 1.45
C ARG A 211 -15.85 -17.39 2.88
N LYS A 212 -15.32 -18.53 3.30
CA LYS A 212 -15.51 -19.07 4.65
C LYS A 212 -15.10 -18.09 5.77
N HIS A 213 -14.07 -17.27 5.59
CA HIS A 213 -13.69 -16.27 6.59
C HIS A 213 -14.75 -15.20 6.76
N PHE A 214 -15.42 -14.81 5.67
CA PHE A 214 -16.52 -13.84 5.69
C PHE A 214 -17.77 -14.43 6.35
N GLU A 215 -18.03 -15.73 6.21
CA GLU A 215 -19.13 -16.44 6.90
C GLU A 215 -18.94 -16.46 8.43
N TYR A 216 -17.68 -16.27 8.91
CA TYR A 216 -17.39 -16.16 10.35
C TYR A 216 -17.37 -14.71 10.85
N MET A 217 -17.36 -13.71 9.95
CA MET A 217 -17.48 -12.30 10.34
C MET A 217 -18.88 -12.02 10.89
N LYS A 218 -19.04 -10.89 11.57
CA LYS A 218 -20.38 -10.39 11.93
C LYS A 218 -21.13 -9.96 10.67
N ASP A 219 -22.42 -10.24 10.57
CA ASP A 219 -23.27 -9.83 9.45
C ASP A 219 -23.24 -8.31 9.21
N ASN A 220 -22.98 -7.54 10.28
CA ASN A 220 -22.86 -6.09 10.24
C ASN A 220 -21.41 -5.60 10.12
N ALA A 221 -20.46 -6.48 9.83
CA ALA A 221 -19.06 -6.11 9.70
C ALA A 221 -18.79 -5.18 8.50
N LEU A 222 -17.76 -4.36 8.66
CA LEU A 222 -17.16 -3.54 7.62
C LEU A 222 -15.81 -4.14 7.22
N PHE A 223 -15.62 -4.42 5.93
CA PHE A 223 -14.33 -4.84 5.39
C PHE A 223 -13.67 -3.69 4.63
N ILE A 224 -12.39 -3.42 4.90
CA ILE A 224 -11.61 -2.38 4.21
C ILE A 224 -10.35 -3.04 3.64
N ASN A 225 -10.17 -2.95 2.32
CA ASN A 225 -8.98 -3.48 1.66
C ASN A 225 -8.16 -2.34 1.02
N VAL A 226 -7.06 -1.99 1.67
CA VAL A 226 -6.03 -1.04 1.20
C VAL A 226 -4.65 -1.69 1.09
N GLY A 227 -4.59 -3.03 1.22
CA GLY A 227 -3.38 -3.82 1.08
C GLY A 227 -3.14 -4.26 -0.35
N ARG A 228 -3.63 -5.46 -0.70
CA ARG A 228 -3.59 -6.04 -2.06
C ARG A 228 -4.92 -6.74 -2.37
N GLY A 229 -5.36 -6.66 -3.63
CA GLY A 229 -6.59 -7.32 -4.09
C GLY A 229 -6.49 -8.84 -4.05
N THR A 230 -5.32 -9.37 -4.34
CA THR A 230 -4.99 -10.80 -4.33
C THR A 230 -5.11 -11.49 -2.95
N ILE A 231 -5.45 -10.74 -1.89
CA ILE A 231 -5.75 -11.32 -0.57
C ILE A 231 -6.97 -12.26 -0.60
N ILE A 232 -7.89 -12.03 -1.51
CA ILE A 232 -9.08 -12.84 -1.75
C ILE A 232 -9.28 -13.01 -3.25
N LYS A 233 -9.75 -14.19 -3.70
CA LYS A 233 -10.20 -14.36 -5.07
C LYS A 233 -11.35 -13.41 -5.40
N GLU A 234 -11.28 -12.74 -6.54
CA GLU A 234 -12.28 -11.75 -6.96
C GLU A 234 -13.69 -12.34 -7.04
N ASN A 235 -13.83 -13.58 -7.55
CA ASN A 235 -15.12 -14.27 -7.57
C ASN A 235 -15.67 -14.58 -6.17
N ASP A 236 -14.80 -14.99 -5.23
CA ASP A 236 -15.22 -15.25 -3.85
C ASP A 236 -15.69 -13.93 -3.18
N LEU A 237 -15.01 -12.82 -3.45
CA LEU A 237 -15.40 -11.50 -2.94
C LEU A 237 -16.75 -11.05 -3.53
N LEU A 238 -16.95 -11.24 -4.82
CA LEU A 238 -18.23 -10.95 -5.48
C LEU A 238 -19.38 -11.73 -4.82
N GLU A 239 -19.23 -13.06 -4.68
CA GLU A 239 -20.22 -13.90 -4.00
C GLU A 239 -20.50 -13.46 -2.56
N VAL A 240 -19.47 -13.06 -1.81
CA VAL A 240 -19.60 -12.53 -0.44
C VAL A 240 -20.50 -11.31 -0.43
N MET A 241 -20.29 -10.37 -1.35
CA MET A 241 -21.01 -9.11 -1.38
C MET A 241 -22.43 -9.27 -1.95
N GLU A 242 -22.62 -10.06 -3.00
CA GLU A 242 -23.95 -10.38 -3.57
C GLU A 242 -24.85 -11.08 -2.55
N ASN A 243 -24.29 -11.97 -1.73
CA ASN A 243 -25.04 -12.68 -0.68
C ASN A 243 -25.13 -11.92 0.65
N ASN A 244 -24.62 -10.68 0.71
CA ASN A 244 -24.63 -9.84 1.93
C ASN A 244 -24.07 -10.57 3.17
N LEU A 245 -23.00 -11.36 3.01
CA LEU A 245 -22.35 -12.05 4.13
C LEU A 245 -21.74 -11.08 5.15
N ILE A 246 -21.40 -9.88 4.68
CA ILE A 246 -21.01 -8.73 5.50
C ILE A 246 -21.80 -7.49 5.03
N ARG A 247 -21.86 -6.48 5.89
CA ARG A 247 -22.66 -5.29 5.60
C ARG A 247 -22.11 -4.43 4.48
N HIS A 248 -20.79 -4.22 4.43
CA HIS A 248 -20.19 -3.32 3.46
C HIS A 248 -18.69 -3.60 3.25
N ALA A 249 -18.20 -3.33 2.04
CA ALA A 249 -16.77 -3.35 1.72
C ALA A 249 -16.29 -2.02 1.10
N TYR A 250 -15.16 -1.50 1.58
CA TYR A 250 -14.37 -0.46 0.92
C TYR A 250 -13.15 -1.10 0.27
N LEU A 251 -13.05 -1.00 -1.05
CA LEU A 251 -12.05 -1.68 -1.86
C LEU A 251 -11.25 -0.64 -2.65
N ASP A 252 -9.97 -0.49 -2.31
CA ASP A 252 -9.04 0.35 -3.09
C ASP A 252 -8.23 -0.47 -4.10
N VAL A 253 -8.16 -1.80 -3.88
CA VAL A 253 -7.31 -2.72 -4.64
C VAL A 253 -8.10 -3.95 -5.08
N PHE A 254 -7.75 -4.50 -6.26
CA PHE A 254 -8.44 -5.63 -6.89
C PHE A 254 -7.43 -6.69 -7.33
N GLU A 255 -7.89 -7.93 -7.51
CA GLU A 255 -7.03 -9.02 -8.00
C GLU A 255 -6.53 -8.72 -9.42
N HIS A 256 -7.39 -8.12 -10.25
CA HIS A 256 -7.05 -7.67 -11.59
C HIS A 256 -7.24 -6.15 -11.69
N GLU A 257 -6.15 -5.43 -11.93
CA GLU A 257 -6.14 -3.99 -12.11
C GLU A 257 -5.60 -3.59 -13.50
N PRO A 258 -6.26 -2.65 -14.18
CA PRO A 258 -7.45 -1.89 -13.78
C PRO A 258 -8.71 -2.77 -13.76
N LEU A 259 -9.62 -2.51 -12.80
CA LEU A 259 -10.91 -3.20 -12.74
C LEU A 259 -11.69 -2.92 -14.02
N SER A 260 -12.23 -3.98 -14.66
CA SER A 260 -12.99 -3.85 -15.91
C SER A 260 -14.23 -2.98 -15.72
N ALA A 261 -14.56 -2.15 -16.72
CA ALA A 261 -15.69 -1.22 -16.63
C ALA A 261 -17.06 -1.90 -16.51
N ASP A 262 -17.15 -3.17 -16.89
CA ASP A 262 -18.34 -4.02 -16.79
C ASP A 262 -18.34 -4.95 -15.56
N HIS A 263 -17.41 -4.72 -14.62
CA HIS A 263 -17.25 -5.58 -13.45
C HIS A 263 -18.46 -5.42 -12.49
N PRO A 264 -19.11 -6.53 -12.05
CA PRO A 264 -20.33 -6.48 -11.25
C PRO A 264 -20.20 -5.75 -9.91
N LEU A 265 -19.00 -5.68 -9.32
CA LEU A 265 -18.78 -4.94 -8.06
C LEU A 265 -19.16 -3.45 -8.15
N TYR A 266 -19.18 -2.84 -9.35
CA TYR A 266 -19.59 -1.44 -9.52
C TYR A 266 -21.08 -1.22 -9.23
N ASP A 267 -21.90 -2.26 -9.44
CA ASP A 267 -23.36 -2.17 -9.32
C ASP A 267 -23.88 -2.54 -7.91
N LEU A 268 -22.98 -2.94 -7.00
CA LEU A 268 -23.37 -3.35 -5.65
C LEU A 268 -23.43 -2.18 -4.68
N ASP A 269 -24.60 -1.93 -4.09
CA ASP A 269 -24.83 -0.86 -3.11
C ASP A 269 -23.99 -1.01 -1.82
N ASN A 270 -23.58 -2.24 -1.50
CA ASN A 270 -22.77 -2.57 -0.33
C ASN A 270 -21.26 -2.61 -0.61
N VAL A 271 -20.82 -2.07 -1.76
CA VAL A 271 -19.41 -1.91 -2.13
C VAL A 271 -19.09 -0.44 -2.41
N THR A 272 -17.97 0.03 -1.92
CA THR A 272 -17.39 1.34 -2.29
C THR A 272 -16.02 1.11 -2.89
N ILE A 273 -15.82 1.63 -4.09
CA ILE A 273 -14.61 1.43 -4.88
C ILE A 273 -13.81 2.73 -4.93
N THR A 274 -12.49 2.61 -4.73
CA THR A 274 -11.50 3.59 -5.13
C THR A 274 -10.47 2.90 -6.06
N ALA A 275 -9.78 3.67 -6.90
CA ALA A 275 -8.98 3.12 -7.99
C ALA A 275 -7.49 3.10 -7.64
N HIS A 276 -7.13 2.36 -6.57
CA HIS A 276 -5.77 2.22 -6.05
C HIS A 276 -5.12 3.58 -5.77
N ILE A 277 -5.87 4.48 -5.14
CA ILE A 277 -5.49 5.88 -4.93
C ILE A 277 -5.17 6.23 -3.48
N THR A 278 -5.45 5.31 -2.54
CA THR A 278 -5.30 5.61 -1.10
C THR A 278 -3.86 5.92 -0.70
N GLY A 279 -2.88 5.49 -1.51
CA GLY A 279 -1.48 5.84 -1.32
C GLY A 279 -1.02 7.10 -2.07
N ASN A 280 -1.87 7.76 -2.87
CA ASN A 280 -1.48 8.88 -3.71
C ASN A 280 -1.45 10.18 -2.90
N ASP A 281 -0.25 10.73 -2.67
CA ASP A 281 -0.02 12.01 -2.00
C ASP A 281 0.94 12.87 -2.84
N TYR A 282 0.69 14.18 -2.86
CA TYR A 282 1.57 15.16 -3.49
C TYR A 282 3.00 15.15 -2.93
N ASN A 283 3.15 14.78 -1.65
CA ASN A 283 4.43 14.77 -0.94
C ASN A 283 5.22 13.47 -1.11
N ASN A 284 4.65 12.41 -1.70
CA ASN A 284 5.32 11.11 -1.82
C ASN A 284 6.71 11.21 -2.46
N LYS A 285 6.85 11.99 -3.52
CA LYS A 285 8.15 12.20 -4.19
C LYS A 285 9.15 12.93 -3.28
N ILE A 286 8.67 13.87 -2.47
CA ILE A 286 9.51 14.63 -1.53
C ILE A 286 10.05 13.69 -0.47
N ASP A 287 9.18 12.88 0.15
CA ASP A 287 9.58 11.98 1.23
C ASP A 287 10.40 10.80 0.72
N ALA A 288 10.09 10.27 -0.47
CA ALA A 288 10.95 9.30 -1.16
C ALA A 288 12.34 9.86 -1.44
N THR A 289 12.42 11.12 -1.88
CA THR A 289 13.71 11.79 -2.15
C THR A 289 14.51 11.98 -0.85
N LYS A 290 13.87 12.31 0.27
CA LYS A 290 14.56 12.38 1.57
C LYS A 290 15.14 11.03 2.00
N ILE A 291 14.43 9.92 1.77
CA ILE A 291 14.95 8.56 2.01
C ILE A 291 16.15 8.28 1.09
N PHE A 292 16.03 8.63 -0.19
CA PHE A 292 17.13 8.50 -1.13
C PHE A 292 18.37 9.30 -0.68
N GLU A 293 18.20 10.57 -0.28
CA GLU A 293 19.30 11.43 0.16
C GLU A 293 20.04 10.86 1.37
N ARG A 294 19.30 10.41 2.42
CA ARG A 294 19.94 9.80 3.60
C ARG A 294 20.74 8.54 3.24
N ASN A 295 20.17 7.70 2.37
CA ASN A 295 20.89 6.52 1.86
C ASN A 295 22.08 6.92 0.99
N LEU A 296 21.94 7.94 0.14
CA LEU A 296 23.02 8.42 -0.74
C LEU A 296 24.21 8.96 0.07
N ASP A 297 23.94 9.80 1.08
CA ASP A 297 24.95 10.34 1.96
C ASP A 297 25.76 9.23 2.64
N HIS A 298 25.08 8.15 3.06
CA HIS A 298 25.74 7.00 3.66
C HIS A 298 26.46 6.12 2.64
N PHE A 299 25.86 5.92 1.46
CA PHE A 299 26.42 5.14 0.37
C PHE A 299 27.71 5.75 -0.18
N LEU A 300 27.78 7.08 -0.30
CA LEU A 300 28.98 7.78 -0.74
C LEU A 300 30.18 7.58 0.21
N ASN A 301 29.91 7.41 1.50
CA ASN A 301 30.96 7.26 2.51
C ASN A 301 31.48 5.81 2.63
N ASN A 302 30.63 4.80 2.45
CA ASN A 302 30.99 3.42 2.78
C ASN A 302 30.34 2.34 1.89
N GLY A 303 29.65 2.74 0.82
CA GLY A 303 28.98 1.81 -0.12
C GLY A 303 27.77 1.06 0.43
N LYS A 304 27.23 1.45 1.61
CA LYS A 304 26.13 0.77 2.29
C LYS A 304 24.90 1.66 2.40
N LEU A 305 23.74 1.03 2.37
CA LEU A 305 22.45 1.65 2.59
C LEU A 305 22.01 1.47 4.06
N ILE A 306 21.25 2.41 4.62
CA ILE A 306 20.90 2.44 6.05
C ILE A 306 19.42 2.27 6.34
N GLU A 307 18.53 2.58 5.39
CA GLU A 307 17.10 2.46 5.60
C GLU A 307 16.37 1.93 4.38
N ASN A 308 15.22 1.33 4.64
CA ASN A 308 14.32 0.80 3.62
C ASN A 308 14.99 -0.17 2.62
N THR A 309 16.05 -0.86 3.05
CA THR A 309 16.66 -1.91 2.25
C THR A 309 15.69 -3.06 2.07
N VAL A 310 15.58 -3.53 0.83
CA VAL A 310 14.73 -4.65 0.47
C VAL A 310 15.58 -5.91 0.35
N ASN A 311 15.14 -6.97 1.04
CA ASN A 311 15.68 -8.29 0.80
C ASN A 311 15.01 -8.86 -0.46
N ALA A 312 15.72 -8.85 -1.60
CA ALA A 312 15.18 -9.32 -2.87
C ALA A 312 14.70 -10.79 -2.84
N LYS A 313 15.23 -11.61 -1.91
CA LYS A 313 14.77 -13.00 -1.71
C LYS A 313 13.36 -13.06 -1.15
N ASN A 314 12.99 -12.12 -0.31
CA ASN A 314 11.69 -12.09 0.38
C ASN A 314 10.68 -11.14 -0.29
N GLY A 315 11.13 -10.28 -1.20
CA GLY A 315 10.29 -9.28 -1.88
C GLY A 315 9.90 -8.06 -1.01
N TYR A 316 10.52 -7.90 0.18
CA TYR A 316 10.24 -6.77 1.10
C TYR A 316 11.39 -6.52 2.08
#